data_9883df2f445f9a8a2ebad8973a88ef3f
#
_entry.id   9883df2f445f9a8a2ebad8973a88ef3f
#
_cell.length_a   1.000
_cell.length_b   1.000
_cell.length_c   1.000
_cell.angle_alpha   90.00
_cell.angle_beta   90.00
_cell.angle_gamma   90.00
#
_symmetry.space_group_name_H-M   'P 1'
#
loop_
_entity.id
_entity.type
_entity.pdbx_description
1 polymer ?
#
loop_
_entity_poly.entity_id
_entity_poly.type
_entity_poly.pdbx_seq_one_letter_code
_entity_poly.pdbx_strand_id
1 'polypeptide(L)'
;MRHKIKIAFPILLLLAVFSCKNQDWDFPDYKFSGTYFPYQTPIRTLVLGDYDQVDNTKDNNLQFSIGVAIGGVYDNTRDIKVGYVLDEALTQKLYSSAGDTLMPLPQAYYTLSPTGTMVVSKGSMTGYIDVQLKDAFLNDPRAFKNRYVIPLKLTRTETDSILSGRTLNPSPDLRVATDWIVVPKNYTLFGIKFINPYHGKFLYRGKDMLTNAAATKVDEVVYRQQFIEKNVVVALTTVGRTRVELTAAVRRTAGSPGNFKAWLTFDAQGTNCVITTAPGSAYPVTGTGKFSKEGDERGGKKRNTIILDYKITDSANGEFHQVNDTLVMRDRAVVLEVFQPVIK
;
A
#
# COMPACT_ATOMS: atom_id res chain seq x y z
N MET A 1 17.41 -16.70 -72.09
CA MET A 1 16.71 -16.07 -70.93
C MET A 1 17.09 -16.59 -69.54
N ARG A 2 17.53 -17.84 -69.39
CA ARG A 2 17.85 -18.43 -68.07
C ARG A 2 19.09 -17.91 -67.33
N HIS A 3 20.07 -17.34 -68.03
CA HIS A 3 21.29 -16.78 -67.39
C HIS A 3 21.14 -15.39 -66.82
N LYS A 4 20.21 -14.57 -67.34
CA LYS A 4 19.99 -13.17 -66.80
C LYS A 4 19.23 -13.17 -65.46
N ILE A 5 18.42 -14.21 -65.22
CA ILE A 5 17.67 -14.37 -63.95
C ILE A 5 18.60 -14.77 -62.80
N LYS A 6 19.66 -15.57 -63.09
CA LYS A 6 20.60 -16.06 -62.03
C LYS A 6 21.49 -14.94 -61.45
N ILE A 7 21.70 -13.84 -62.16
CA ILE A 7 22.51 -12.70 -61.67
C ILE A 7 21.63 -11.66 -60.97
N ALA A 8 20.37 -11.50 -61.38
CA ALA A 8 19.45 -10.58 -60.76
C ALA A 8 19.05 -10.97 -59.31
N PHE A 9 18.97 -12.27 -59.01
CA PHE A 9 18.60 -12.75 -57.67
C PHE A 9 19.64 -12.41 -56.58
N PRO A 10 20.96 -12.68 -56.76
CA PRO A 10 21.96 -12.27 -55.75
C PRO A 10 22.12 -10.77 -55.62
N ILE A 11 21.90 -9.94 -56.67
CA ILE A 11 21.95 -8.50 -56.58
C ILE A 11 20.73 -7.96 -55.79
N LEU A 12 19.55 -8.54 -55.96
CA LEU A 12 18.36 -8.21 -55.17
C LEU A 12 18.53 -8.58 -53.68
N LEU A 13 19.20 -9.72 -53.40
CA LEU A 13 19.53 -10.14 -52.04
C LEU A 13 20.57 -9.23 -51.37
N LEU A 14 21.56 -8.73 -52.15
CA LEU A 14 22.55 -7.78 -51.63
C LEU A 14 21.94 -6.40 -51.30
N LEU A 15 20.93 -5.95 -52.06
CA LEU A 15 20.22 -4.70 -51.81
C LEU A 15 19.30 -4.78 -50.55
N ALA A 16 18.83 -5.97 -50.23
CA ALA A 16 18.00 -6.18 -49.02
C ALA A 16 18.81 -6.06 -47.70
N VAL A 17 20.14 -6.30 -47.69
CA VAL A 17 20.98 -6.18 -46.49
C VAL A 17 21.37 -4.70 -46.19
N PHE A 18 21.17 -3.76 -47.11
CA PHE A 18 21.39 -2.34 -46.86
C PHE A 18 20.15 -1.57 -46.41
N SER A 19 19.00 -2.22 -46.32
CA SER A 19 17.72 -1.60 -46.08
C SER A 19 17.36 -1.40 -44.59
N CYS A 20 18.19 -1.87 -43.66
CA CYS A 20 17.95 -1.68 -42.22
C CYS A 20 19.13 -0.99 -41.52
N LYS A 21 19.46 0.25 -41.92
CA LYS A 21 20.06 1.17 -40.97
C LYS A 21 18.89 1.89 -40.29
N ASN A 22 18.38 1.35 -39.20
CA ASN A 22 17.71 2.18 -38.20
C ASN A 22 18.73 3.24 -37.82
N GLN A 23 18.51 4.45 -38.27
CA GLN A 23 19.25 5.60 -37.83
C GLN A 23 18.85 5.75 -36.34
N ASP A 24 19.82 5.57 -35.43
CA ASP A 24 19.60 5.91 -34.04
C ASP A 24 19.22 7.39 -34.00
N TRP A 25 18.00 7.67 -33.60
CA TRP A 25 17.55 9.04 -33.40
C TRP A 25 18.22 9.54 -32.13
N ASP A 26 19.27 10.32 -32.29
CA ASP A 26 19.94 11.02 -31.21
C ASP A 26 19.18 12.32 -30.95
N PHE A 27 18.45 12.34 -29.82
CA PHE A 27 17.74 13.54 -29.34
C PHE A 27 18.72 14.28 -28.43
N PRO A 28 19.04 15.54 -28.70
CA PRO A 28 19.93 16.30 -27.83
C PRO A 28 19.30 16.50 -26.45
N ASP A 29 20.12 16.62 -25.42
CA ASP A 29 19.71 17.03 -24.09
C ASP A 29 18.92 18.35 -24.13
N TYR A 30 18.01 18.53 -23.18
CA TYR A 30 17.38 19.83 -22.99
C TYR A 30 18.43 20.86 -22.55
N LYS A 31 18.15 22.15 -22.84
CA LYS A 31 19.01 23.25 -22.43
C LYS A 31 19.07 23.45 -20.90
N PHE A 32 18.17 22.84 -20.17
CA PHE A 32 18.06 22.95 -18.71
C PHE A 32 17.93 21.57 -18.08
N SER A 33 18.72 21.33 -17.07
CA SER A 33 18.53 20.24 -16.13
C SER A 33 17.70 20.70 -14.93
N GLY A 34 16.84 19.84 -14.43
CA GLY A 34 15.96 20.17 -13.31
C GLY A 34 15.90 19.08 -12.26
N THR A 35 15.74 19.49 -11.01
CA THR A 35 15.55 18.58 -9.88
C THR A 35 14.11 18.68 -9.36
N TYR A 36 13.49 17.54 -9.04
CA TYR A 36 12.10 17.49 -8.62
C TYR A 36 11.75 16.21 -7.84
N PHE A 37 10.65 16.25 -7.08
CA PHE A 37 10.00 15.06 -6.58
C PHE A 37 9.07 14.49 -7.65
N PRO A 38 9.20 13.20 -8.04
CA PRO A 38 8.32 12.58 -9.04
C PRO A 38 6.83 12.59 -8.63
N TYR A 39 6.56 12.41 -7.34
CA TYR A 39 5.22 12.38 -6.77
C TYR A 39 5.08 13.37 -5.63
N GLN A 40 4.00 14.17 -5.64
CA GLN A 40 3.73 15.18 -4.61
C GLN A 40 2.92 14.62 -3.44
N THR A 41 2.10 13.58 -3.66
CA THR A 41 1.20 13.02 -2.65
C THR A 41 1.17 11.49 -2.65
N PRO A 42 2.33 10.81 -2.65
CA PRO A 42 2.37 9.36 -2.60
C PRO A 42 2.02 8.85 -1.21
N ILE A 43 1.49 7.61 -1.12
CA ILE A 43 1.31 6.87 0.13
C ILE A 43 2.22 5.65 0.10
N ARG A 44 3.11 5.56 1.07
CA ARG A 44 3.90 4.35 1.33
C ARG A 44 3.19 3.51 2.38
N THR A 45 2.76 2.33 1.98
CA THR A 45 2.26 1.31 2.89
C THR A 45 3.38 0.31 3.19
N LEU A 46 3.84 0.26 4.47
CA LEU A 46 4.74 -0.80 4.90
C LEU A 46 3.95 -2.08 5.06
N VAL A 47 4.41 -3.15 4.44
CA VAL A 47 3.80 -4.48 4.49
C VAL A 47 4.59 -5.34 5.48
N LEU A 48 4.10 -5.42 6.73
CA LEU A 48 4.77 -6.21 7.77
C LEU A 48 4.40 -7.70 7.64
N GLY A 49 5.34 -8.57 8.00
CA GLY A 49 5.21 -10.02 7.85
C GLY A 49 5.54 -10.51 6.44
N ASP A 50 5.15 -11.74 6.12
CA ASP A 50 5.47 -12.35 4.83
C ASP A 50 4.71 -11.69 3.67
N TYR A 51 5.44 -11.40 2.60
CA TYR A 51 4.87 -10.91 1.35
C TYR A 51 5.63 -11.51 0.17
N ASP A 52 4.98 -12.45 -0.49
CA ASP A 52 5.59 -13.32 -1.50
C ASP A 52 5.68 -12.72 -2.91
N GLN A 53 5.12 -11.53 -3.12
CA GLN A 53 5.13 -10.87 -4.44
C GLN A 53 6.35 -9.97 -4.64
N VAL A 54 6.91 -9.42 -3.56
CA VAL A 54 8.10 -8.57 -3.58
C VAL A 54 8.92 -8.78 -2.31
N ASP A 55 10.22 -8.50 -2.37
CA ASP A 55 11.07 -8.43 -1.20
C ASP A 55 10.64 -7.25 -0.30
N ASN A 56 10.06 -7.57 0.85
CA ASN A 56 9.63 -6.60 1.85
C ASN A 56 10.54 -6.57 3.10
N THR A 57 11.80 -6.99 2.96
CA THR A 57 12.78 -6.96 4.05
C THR A 57 12.94 -5.56 4.64
N LYS A 58 12.96 -4.52 3.80
CA LYS A 58 13.00 -3.12 4.25
C LYS A 58 11.77 -2.77 5.10
N ASP A 59 10.56 -3.17 4.68
CA ASP A 59 9.33 -2.91 5.43
C ASP A 59 9.36 -3.57 6.81
N ASN A 60 9.80 -4.83 6.89
CA ASN A 60 9.96 -5.55 8.15
C ASN A 60 11.02 -4.93 9.08
N ASN A 61 12.02 -4.27 8.50
CA ASN A 61 13.02 -3.48 9.22
C ASN A 61 12.55 -2.04 9.50
N LEU A 62 11.29 -1.71 9.17
CA LEU A 62 10.72 -0.37 9.30
C LEU A 62 11.49 0.68 8.49
N GLN A 63 11.97 0.33 7.31
CA GLN A 63 12.79 1.17 6.43
C GLN A 63 12.13 1.40 5.09
N PHE A 64 12.31 2.60 4.55
CA PHE A 64 11.97 2.93 3.17
C PHE A 64 12.78 4.13 2.71
N SER A 65 12.69 4.48 1.42
CA SER A 65 13.43 5.61 0.87
C SER A 65 12.47 6.56 0.15
N ILE A 66 12.73 7.86 0.24
CA ILE A 66 12.03 8.92 -0.50
C ILE A 66 12.96 9.40 -1.60
N GLY A 67 12.52 9.28 -2.86
CA GLY A 67 13.33 9.59 -4.03
C GLY A 67 13.12 11.01 -4.53
N VAL A 68 14.23 11.64 -4.98
CA VAL A 68 14.25 12.82 -5.82
C VAL A 68 14.79 12.43 -7.20
N ALA A 69 14.34 13.08 -8.25
CA ALA A 69 14.81 12.84 -9.61
C ALA A 69 15.44 14.09 -10.21
N ILE A 70 16.35 13.87 -11.14
CA ILE A 70 16.84 14.88 -12.08
C ILE A 70 16.35 14.56 -13.48
N GLY A 71 16.21 15.57 -14.31
CA GLY A 71 15.81 15.42 -15.71
C GLY A 71 16.36 16.55 -16.56
N GLY A 72 16.13 16.45 -17.88
CA GLY A 72 16.68 17.37 -18.87
C GLY A 72 18.05 16.96 -19.42
N VAL A 73 18.57 15.82 -18.95
CA VAL A 73 19.81 15.20 -19.43
C VAL A 73 19.60 13.71 -19.65
N TYR A 74 20.29 13.11 -20.60
CA TYR A 74 20.29 11.66 -20.82
C TYR A 74 21.17 10.94 -19.82
N ASP A 75 22.32 11.53 -19.50
CA ASP A 75 23.30 10.96 -18.58
C ASP A 75 23.68 11.94 -17.48
N ASN A 76 23.71 11.45 -16.26
CA ASN A 76 24.28 12.18 -15.13
C ASN A 76 25.79 11.91 -15.05
N THR A 77 26.61 12.87 -15.45
CA THR A 77 28.07 12.73 -15.54
C THR A 77 28.80 13.03 -14.23
N ARG A 78 28.11 13.52 -13.18
CA ARG A 78 28.72 13.91 -11.90
C ARG A 78 27.77 13.67 -10.74
N ASP A 79 28.29 13.69 -9.54
CA ASP A 79 27.47 13.73 -8.34
C ASP A 79 26.75 15.09 -8.25
N ILE A 80 25.44 15.07 -7.93
CA ILE A 80 24.60 16.25 -7.80
C ILE A 80 24.06 16.32 -6.38
N LYS A 81 24.42 17.37 -5.65
CA LYS A 81 23.89 17.62 -4.31
C LYS A 81 22.56 18.34 -4.39
N VAL A 82 21.58 17.84 -3.62
CA VAL A 82 20.22 18.38 -3.52
C VAL A 82 19.88 18.62 -2.07
N GLY A 83 19.65 19.88 -1.71
CA GLY A 83 19.24 20.28 -0.37
C GLY A 83 17.74 20.17 -0.18
N TYR A 84 17.32 19.77 1.00
CA TYR A 84 15.91 19.69 1.40
C TYR A 84 15.69 20.09 2.86
N VAL A 85 14.45 20.41 3.18
CA VAL A 85 13.99 20.69 4.55
C VAL A 85 12.68 19.94 4.82
N LEU A 86 12.43 19.69 6.10
CA LEU A 86 11.08 19.33 6.58
C LEU A 86 10.28 20.63 6.69
N ASP A 87 9.25 20.79 5.87
CA ASP A 87 8.40 21.99 5.85
C ASP A 87 7.01 21.63 6.40
N GLU A 88 6.86 21.72 7.73
CA GLU A 88 5.60 21.40 8.41
C GLU A 88 4.47 22.36 8.04
N ALA A 89 4.78 23.57 7.51
CA ALA A 89 3.76 24.49 7.02
C ALA A 89 2.90 23.86 5.91
N LEU A 90 3.46 22.93 5.13
CA LEU A 90 2.73 22.18 4.12
C LEU A 90 1.62 21.28 4.69
N THR A 91 1.59 21.04 6.00
CA THR A 91 0.55 20.22 6.65
C THR A 91 -0.55 21.06 7.31
N GLN A 92 -0.43 22.38 7.31
CA GLN A 92 -1.45 23.25 7.86
C GLN A 92 -2.74 23.17 7.06
N LYS A 93 -3.88 22.99 7.77
CA LYS A 93 -5.21 22.86 7.15
C LYS A 93 -5.29 21.75 6.08
N LEU A 94 -4.49 20.70 6.21
CA LEU A 94 -4.42 19.59 5.28
C LEU A 94 -5.35 18.45 5.72
N TYR A 95 -6.21 18.01 4.80
CA TYR A 95 -7.17 16.95 5.04
C TYR A 95 -7.11 15.90 3.91
N SER A 96 -7.51 14.68 4.23
CA SER A 96 -7.81 13.66 3.23
C SER A 96 -9.15 13.96 2.53
N SER A 97 -9.43 13.30 1.41
CA SER A 97 -10.75 13.36 0.75
C SER A 97 -11.90 12.91 1.65
N ALA A 98 -11.64 12.04 2.63
CA ALA A 98 -12.61 11.61 3.63
C ALA A 98 -12.83 12.65 4.76
N GLY A 99 -12.14 13.78 4.74
CA GLY A 99 -12.23 14.84 5.74
C GLY A 99 -11.35 14.63 6.97
N ASP A 100 -10.51 13.63 6.96
CA ASP A 100 -9.58 13.35 8.06
C ASP A 100 -8.37 14.30 8.03
N THR A 101 -8.01 14.88 9.16
CA THR A 101 -6.81 15.71 9.28
C THR A 101 -5.55 14.90 8.99
N LEU A 102 -4.71 15.38 8.08
CA LEU A 102 -3.37 14.88 7.84
C LEU A 102 -2.37 15.77 8.59
N MET A 103 -1.40 15.16 9.25
CA MET A 103 -0.45 15.86 10.11
C MET A 103 0.98 15.39 9.83
N PRO A 104 2.00 16.20 10.17
CA PRO A 104 3.38 15.78 10.03
C PRO A 104 3.64 14.55 10.90
N LEU A 105 4.41 13.60 10.38
CA LEU A 105 4.90 12.49 11.18
C LEU A 105 5.79 13.04 12.30
N PRO A 106 5.50 12.73 13.59
CA PRO A 106 6.34 13.23 14.69
C PRO A 106 7.80 12.80 14.52
N GLN A 107 8.75 13.72 14.69
CA GLN A 107 10.18 13.44 14.56
C GLN A 107 10.67 12.35 15.55
N ALA A 108 9.96 12.17 16.66
CA ALA A 108 10.23 11.08 17.60
C ALA A 108 10.02 9.70 16.98
N TYR A 109 9.27 9.58 15.88
CA TYR A 109 8.91 8.29 15.25
C TYR A 109 9.84 7.86 14.14
N TYR A 110 10.77 8.70 13.68
CA TYR A 110 11.66 8.37 12.57
C TYR A 110 13.01 9.09 12.62
N THR A 111 13.92 8.68 11.75
CA THR A 111 15.14 9.40 11.42
C THR A 111 15.32 9.43 9.91
N LEU A 112 15.97 10.48 9.41
CA LEU A 112 16.32 10.66 7.99
C LEU A 112 17.83 10.55 7.81
N SER A 113 18.27 9.90 6.74
CA SER A 113 19.68 9.80 6.36
C SER A 113 19.83 9.85 4.85
N PRO A 114 20.71 10.71 4.31
CA PRO A 114 21.41 11.79 4.99
C PRO A 114 20.47 12.95 5.36
N THR A 115 20.84 13.74 6.38
CA THR A 115 20.02 14.86 6.85
C THR A 115 20.31 16.13 6.04
N GLY A 116 19.25 16.78 5.53
CA GLY A 116 19.29 18.10 4.90
C GLY A 116 19.90 18.16 3.49
N THR A 117 20.64 17.15 3.06
CA THR A 117 21.23 17.09 1.73
C THR A 117 21.31 15.64 1.27
N MET A 118 20.78 15.34 0.11
CA MET A 118 20.95 14.05 -0.57
C MET A 118 21.85 14.20 -1.79
N VAL A 119 22.36 13.10 -2.32
CA VAL A 119 23.21 13.05 -3.50
C VAL A 119 22.53 12.18 -4.55
N VAL A 120 22.42 12.72 -5.77
CA VAL A 120 22.17 11.94 -6.98
C VAL A 120 23.53 11.56 -7.54
N SER A 121 23.93 10.32 -7.36
CA SER A 121 25.26 9.85 -7.75
C SER A 121 25.46 9.87 -9.27
N LYS A 122 26.70 10.06 -9.71
CA LYS A 122 27.08 9.92 -11.11
C LYS A 122 26.54 8.63 -11.71
N GLY A 123 25.96 8.70 -12.90
CA GLY A 123 25.32 7.58 -13.60
C GLY A 123 23.90 7.25 -13.12
N SER A 124 23.39 7.92 -12.07
CA SER A 124 22.01 7.78 -11.60
C SER A 124 21.18 9.02 -11.94
N MET A 125 19.89 8.81 -12.23
CA MET A 125 18.93 9.90 -12.42
C MET A 125 18.10 10.14 -11.14
N THR A 126 18.35 9.38 -10.07
CA THR A 126 17.63 9.47 -8.81
C THR A 126 18.58 9.50 -7.61
N GLY A 127 18.22 10.28 -6.60
CA GLY A 127 18.82 10.29 -5.27
C GLY A 127 17.79 9.96 -4.21
N TYR A 128 18.23 9.52 -3.03
CA TYR A 128 17.35 9.01 -2.00
C TYR A 128 17.66 9.59 -0.63
N ILE A 129 16.60 9.74 0.16
CA ILE A 129 16.64 9.94 1.60
C ILE A 129 16.12 8.64 2.21
N ASP A 130 16.93 7.96 3.01
CA ASP A 130 16.49 6.78 3.75
C ASP A 130 15.75 7.20 5.00
N VAL A 131 14.62 6.56 5.24
CA VAL A 131 13.79 6.76 6.42
C VAL A 131 13.83 5.49 7.24
N GLN A 132 14.26 5.62 8.51
CA GLN A 132 14.15 4.58 9.52
C GLN A 132 13.03 4.95 10.48
N LEU A 133 11.93 4.18 10.49
CA LEU A 133 10.89 4.33 11.50
C LEU A 133 11.30 3.66 12.82
N LYS A 134 10.76 4.17 13.91
CA LYS A 134 10.94 3.62 15.25
C LYS A 134 9.69 2.83 15.66
N ASP A 135 9.86 1.91 16.61
CA ASP A 135 8.79 1.05 17.11
C ASP A 135 7.58 1.83 17.65
N ALA A 136 7.80 3.04 18.17
CA ALA A 136 6.76 3.93 18.64
C ALA A 136 5.71 4.28 17.55
N PHE A 137 6.11 4.31 16.27
CA PHE A 137 5.19 4.51 15.14
C PHE A 137 4.12 3.42 15.07
N LEU A 138 4.50 2.16 15.26
CA LEU A 138 3.58 1.02 15.17
C LEU A 138 2.54 0.99 16.29
N ASN A 139 2.81 1.68 17.40
CA ASN A 139 1.92 1.74 18.55
C ASN A 139 0.89 2.88 18.46
N ASP A 140 1.06 3.81 17.50
CA ASP A 140 0.11 4.90 17.31
C ASP A 140 -1.09 4.45 16.44
N PRO A 141 -2.35 4.58 16.93
CA PRO A 141 -3.54 4.18 16.18
C PRO A 141 -3.78 4.96 14.90
N ARG A 142 -3.06 6.07 14.66
CA ARG A 142 -3.10 6.85 13.41
C ARG A 142 -2.18 6.29 12.33
N ALA A 143 -1.19 5.48 12.70
CA ALA A 143 -0.16 4.97 11.80
C ALA A 143 -0.67 3.98 10.74
N PHE A 144 -1.80 3.31 10.97
CA PHE A 144 -2.43 2.44 9.97
C PHE A 144 -3.57 3.12 9.19
N LYS A 145 -3.85 4.42 9.43
CA LYS A 145 -4.99 5.16 8.87
C LYS A 145 -4.60 6.26 7.87
N ASN A 146 -3.40 6.23 7.32
CA ASN A 146 -2.91 7.30 6.44
C ASN A 146 -3.17 8.71 7.02
N ARG A 147 -2.77 8.94 8.27
CA ARG A 147 -2.90 10.23 8.96
C ARG A 147 -1.60 11.03 8.99
N TYR A 148 -0.49 10.37 8.71
CA TYR A 148 0.83 10.95 8.77
C TYR A 148 1.43 11.17 7.40
N VAL A 149 2.08 12.31 7.24
CA VAL A 149 2.89 12.65 6.08
C VAL A 149 4.27 13.13 6.52
N ILE A 150 5.29 12.90 5.69
CA ILE A 150 6.61 13.52 5.82
C ILE A 150 6.64 14.65 4.79
N PRO A 151 6.53 15.93 5.22
CA PRO A 151 6.47 17.07 4.33
C PRO A 151 7.89 17.53 3.98
N LEU A 152 8.34 17.23 2.76
CA LEU A 152 9.66 17.62 2.28
C LEU A 152 9.55 18.72 1.23
N LYS A 153 10.50 19.66 1.26
CA LYS A 153 10.64 20.73 0.27
C LYS A 153 12.09 20.85 -0.15
N LEU A 154 12.34 20.91 -1.47
CA LEU A 154 13.65 21.17 -2.03
C LEU A 154 14.02 22.63 -1.83
N THR A 155 15.29 22.88 -1.44
CA THR A 155 15.79 24.24 -1.14
C THR A 155 16.94 24.65 -2.05
N ARG A 156 17.73 23.69 -2.51
CA ARG A 156 18.89 23.94 -3.40
C ARG A 156 19.18 22.72 -4.26
N THR A 157 19.83 22.94 -5.37
CA THR A 157 20.33 21.88 -6.25
C THR A 157 21.58 22.34 -6.97
N GLU A 158 22.36 21.39 -7.47
CA GLU A 158 23.48 21.65 -8.39
C GLU A 158 23.09 21.40 -9.87
N THR A 159 21.79 21.13 -10.15
CA THR A 159 21.23 21.27 -11.51
C THR A 159 20.90 22.73 -11.79
N ASP A 160 20.51 23.06 -13.04
CA ASP A 160 20.20 24.45 -13.42
C ASP A 160 19.01 25.01 -12.65
N SER A 161 18.05 24.16 -12.26
CA SER A 161 16.86 24.62 -11.52
C SER A 161 16.22 23.54 -10.67
N ILE A 162 15.43 23.99 -9.69
CA ILE A 162 14.40 23.19 -9.02
C ILE A 162 13.08 23.46 -9.74
N LEU A 163 12.28 22.43 -10.03
CA LEU A 163 10.98 22.60 -10.69
C LEU A 163 9.96 23.20 -9.73
N SER A 164 10.08 24.51 -9.49
CA SER A 164 9.26 25.26 -8.53
C SER A 164 7.90 25.72 -9.09
N GLY A 165 7.60 25.38 -10.36
CA GLY A 165 6.36 25.78 -10.99
C GLY A 165 6.36 27.20 -11.56
N ARG A 166 5.23 27.61 -12.13
CA ARG A 166 4.98 28.98 -12.61
C ARG A 166 3.54 29.38 -12.31
N THR A 167 3.36 30.57 -11.79
CA THR A 167 2.05 31.12 -11.45
C THR A 167 1.96 32.60 -11.78
N LEU A 168 0.73 33.11 -11.88
CA LEU A 168 0.40 34.55 -11.87
C LEU A 168 -0.25 34.97 -10.56
N ASN A 169 -0.57 33.98 -9.68
CA ASN A 169 -1.10 34.26 -8.36
C ASN A 169 0.00 34.87 -7.48
N PRO A 170 -0.21 36.05 -6.85
CA PRO A 170 0.81 36.67 -5.99
C PRO A 170 1.06 35.90 -4.67
N SER A 171 0.15 35.03 -4.26
CA SER A 171 0.25 34.23 -3.03
C SER A 171 -0.21 32.80 -3.26
N PRO A 172 0.51 32.01 -4.10
CA PRO A 172 0.08 30.68 -4.47
C PRO A 172 0.33 29.68 -3.34
N ASP A 173 -0.61 28.76 -3.12
CA ASP A 173 -0.37 27.59 -2.28
C ASP A 173 0.25 26.47 -3.13
N LEU A 174 1.38 25.92 -2.71
CA LEU A 174 2.07 24.82 -3.40
C LEU A 174 1.15 23.60 -3.64
N ARG A 175 0.16 23.41 -2.77
CA ARG A 175 -0.71 22.24 -2.73
C ARG A 175 -1.99 22.39 -3.56
N VAL A 176 -2.29 23.61 -4.02
CA VAL A 176 -3.50 23.93 -4.76
C VAL A 176 -3.17 24.09 -6.24
N ALA A 177 -3.46 23.07 -7.04
CA ALA A 177 -3.07 23.01 -8.45
C ALA A 177 -3.61 24.18 -9.28
N THR A 178 -4.80 24.70 -8.94
CA THR A 178 -5.44 25.83 -9.64
C THR A 178 -4.72 27.17 -9.46
N ASP A 179 -3.83 27.29 -8.47
CA ASP A 179 -3.01 28.48 -8.28
C ASP A 179 -1.86 28.58 -9.29
N TRP A 180 -1.65 27.53 -10.08
CA TRP A 180 -0.45 27.37 -10.90
C TRP A 180 -0.77 27.21 -12.39
N ILE A 181 0.02 27.85 -13.24
CA ILE A 181 0.05 27.60 -14.69
C ILE A 181 0.89 26.35 -14.97
N VAL A 182 2.01 26.19 -14.25
CA VAL A 182 2.84 24.98 -14.22
C VAL A 182 2.94 24.55 -12.78
N VAL A 183 2.38 23.38 -12.46
CA VAL A 183 2.34 22.86 -11.08
C VAL A 183 3.74 22.62 -10.55
N PRO A 184 4.07 23.06 -9.33
CA PRO A 184 5.38 22.86 -8.72
C PRO A 184 5.62 21.38 -8.39
N LYS A 185 6.88 20.95 -8.54
CA LYS A 185 7.37 19.62 -8.16
C LYS A 185 8.50 19.67 -7.14
N ASN A 186 8.66 20.79 -6.47
CA ASN A 186 9.71 21.05 -5.49
C ASN A 186 9.36 20.60 -4.07
N TYR A 187 8.20 19.95 -3.87
CA TYR A 187 7.75 19.43 -2.59
C TYR A 187 7.14 18.04 -2.71
N THR A 188 7.06 17.33 -1.59
CA THR A 188 6.25 16.12 -1.46
C THR A 188 5.64 16.05 -0.07
N LEU A 189 4.37 15.63 -0.02
CA LEU A 189 3.66 15.21 1.17
C LEU A 189 3.66 13.69 1.18
N PHE A 190 4.73 13.10 1.67
CA PHE A 190 4.94 11.66 1.59
C PHE A 190 4.13 10.94 2.69
N GLY A 191 2.95 10.44 2.32
CA GLY A 191 2.07 9.70 3.22
C GLY A 191 2.69 8.37 3.65
N ILE A 192 2.50 8.00 4.92
CA ILE A 192 3.03 6.78 5.50
C ILE A 192 1.98 6.06 6.34
N LYS A 193 1.83 4.75 6.11
CA LYS A 193 1.03 3.84 6.92
C LYS A 193 1.65 2.43 6.92
N PHE A 194 1.12 1.56 7.75
CA PHE A 194 1.50 0.14 7.72
C PHE A 194 0.27 -0.77 7.71
N ILE A 195 0.47 -1.97 7.25
CA ILE A 195 -0.42 -3.12 7.45
C ILE A 195 0.33 -4.21 8.21
N ASN A 196 -0.36 -4.83 9.16
CA ASN A 196 0.22 -5.89 10.00
C ASN A 196 0.25 -7.25 9.27
N PRO A 197 0.92 -8.30 9.82
CA PRO A 197 1.07 -9.59 9.15
C PRO A 197 -0.24 -10.32 8.79
N TYR A 198 -1.34 -9.97 9.45
CA TYR A 198 -2.64 -10.64 9.28
C TYR A 198 -3.59 -9.89 8.33
N HIS A 199 -3.19 -8.71 7.84
CA HIS A 199 -3.96 -7.93 6.88
C HIS A 199 -4.01 -8.62 5.52
N GLY A 200 -5.18 -8.65 4.89
CA GLY A 200 -5.31 -9.15 3.52
C GLY A 200 -6.71 -9.68 3.20
N LYS A 201 -6.84 -10.30 2.04
CA LYS A 201 -8.04 -11.00 1.59
C LYS A 201 -7.87 -12.49 1.82
N PHE A 202 -8.90 -13.13 2.33
CA PHE A 202 -8.90 -14.53 2.70
C PHE A 202 -10.05 -15.27 2.03
N LEU A 203 -9.78 -16.49 1.57
CA LEU A 203 -10.81 -17.45 1.20
C LEU A 203 -11.42 -17.99 2.49
N TYR A 204 -12.72 -17.80 2.62
CA TYR A 204 -13.47 -18.01 3.85
C TYR A 204 -14.34 -19.25 3.73
N ARG A 205 -14.17 -20.19 4.64
CA ARG A 205 -14.96 -21.41 4.73
C ARG A 205 -15.16 -21.84 6.17
N GLY A 206 -16.24 -22.49 6.47
CA GLY A 206 -16.47 -22.92 7.83
C GLY A 206 -17.79 -23.64 8.04
N LYS A 207 -18.17 -23.69 9.30
CA LYS A 207 -19.39 -24.29 9.80
C LYS A 207 -20.01 -23.37 10.83
N ASP A 208 -21.30 -23.14 10.71
CA ASP A 208 -22.10 -22.39 11.66
C ASP A 208 -23.21 -23.27 12.22
N MET A 209 -23.15 -23.57 13.50
CA MET A 209 -24.21 -24.27 14.25
C MET A 209 -25.05 -23.24 15.00
N LEU A 210 -26.32 -23.18 14.65
CA LEU A 210 -27.30 -22.30 15.26
C LEU A 210 -28.06 -23.03 16.38
N THR A 211 -28.14 -22.38 17.54
CA THR A 211 -28.95 -22.84 18.67
C THR A 211 -29.91 -21.75 19.11
N ASN A 212 -30.99 -22.14 19.80
CA ASN A 212 -31.89 -21.22 20.48
C ASN A 212 -31.45 -20.94 21.94
N ALA A 213 -32.23 -20.15 22.68
CA ALA A 213 -31.91 -19.78 24.06
C ALA A 213 -31.86 -20.99 25.03
N ALA A 214 -32.50 -22.09 24.68
CA ALA A 214 -32.43 -23.36 25.44
C ALA A 214 -31.24 -24.24 25.05
N ALA A 215 -30.29 -23.70 24.27
CA ALA A 215 -29.13 -24.41 23.69
C ALA A 215 -29.51 -25.62 22.80
N THR A 216 -30.76 -25.66 22.31
CA THR A 216 -31.20 -26.68 21.36
C THR A 216 -30.74 -26.31 19.97
N LYS A 217 -30.12 -27.25 19.23
CA LYS A 217 -29.73 -27.07 17.84
C LYS A 217 -30.96 -26.81 16.98
N VAL A 218 -30.96 -25.69 16.29
CA VAL A 218 -32.02 -25.27 15.37
C VAL A 218 -31.61 -25.60 13.92
N ASP A 219 -30.38 -25.30 13.57
CA ASP A 219 -29.86 -25.49 12.21
C ASP A 219 -28.34 -25.60 12.18
N GLU A 220 -27.81 -26.10 11.08
CA GLU A 220 -26.36 -26.16 10.84
C GLU A 220 -26.07 -25.98 9.36
N VAL A 221 -25.15 -25.08 9.05
CA VAL A 221 -24.72 -24.81 7.68
C VAL A 221 -23.21 -24.96 7.57
N VAL A 222 -22.78 -25.74 6.57
CA VAL A 222 -21.38 -25.82 6.15
C VAL A 222 -21.22 -25.02 4.86
N TYR A 223 -20.48 -23.92 4.93
CA TYR A 223 -20.17 -23.09 3.77
C TYR A 223 -18.75 -23.41 3.27
N ARG A 224 -18.71 -24.35 2.33
CA ARG A 224 -17.48 -24.84 1.72
C ARG A 224 -17.76 -25.17 0.27
N GLN A 225 -17.07 -24.51 -0.64
CA GLN A 225 -17.20 -24.80 -2.06
C GLN A 225 -16.28 -25.96 -2.45
N GLN A 226 -16.70 -26.73 -3.48
CA GLN A 226 -15.91 -27.80 -4.05
C GLN A 226 -14.56 -27.28 -4.57
N PHE A 227 -14.57 -26.13 -5.24
CA PHE A 227 -13.39 -25.43 -5.71
C PHE A 227 -13.10 -24.26 -4.79
N ILE A 228 -11.89 -24.21 -4.24
CA ILE A 228 -11.54 -23.26 -3.18
C ILE A 228 -11.62 -21.80 -3.63
N GLU A 229 -11.30 -21.52 -4.88
CA GLU A 229 -11.39 -20.18 -5.48
C GLU A 229 -12.82 -19.63 -5.53
N LYS A 230 -13.82 -20.52 -5.41
CA LYS A 230 -15.24 -20.13 -5.33
C LYS A 230 -15.74 -19.87 -3.92
N ASN A 231 -14.89 -20.07 -2.90
CA ASN A 231 -15.25 -19.68 -1.54
C ASN A 231 -15.42 -18.16 -1.44
N VAL A 232 -16.25 -17.74 -0.50
CA VAL A 232 -16.42 -16.31 -0.18
C VAL A 232 -15.07 -15.70 0.18
N VAL A 233 -14.84 -14.47 -0.24
CA VAL A 233 -13.66 -13.71 0.11
C VAL A 233 -14.02 -12.71 1.19
N VAL A 234 -13.33 -12.78 2.32
CA VAL A 234 -13.42 -11.78 3.40
C VAL A 234 -12.11 -11.00 3.50
N ALA A 235 -12.18 -9.78 4.04
CA ALA A 235 -11.02 -8.97 4.31
C ALA A 235 -10.73 -8.93 5.81
N LEU A 236 -9.47 -9.07 6.18
CA LEU A 236 -8.96 -8.67 7.48
C LEU A 236 -8.23 -7.34 7.34
N THR A 237 -8.73 -6.31 8.02
CA THR A 237 -8.19 -4.95 7.93
C THR A 237 -7.39 -4.62 9.19
N THR A 238 -6.18 -4.10 9.03
CA THR A 238 -5.34 -3.65 10.16
C THR A 238 -6.05 -2.55 10.94
N VAL A 239 -6.20 -2.75 12.25
CA VAL A 239 -6.73 -1.78 13.22
C VAL A 239 -5.83 -1.62 14.43
N GLY A 240 -4.61 -2.12 14.35
CA GLY A 240 -3.55 -2.02 15.36
C GLY A 240 -2.33 -2.85 14.99
N ARG A 241 -1.28 -2.73 15.79
CA ARG A 241 -0.01 -3.45 15.55
C ARG A 241 -0.21 -4.97 15.41
N THR A 242 -1.01 -5.57 16.29
CA THR A 242 -1.30 -7.01 16.31
C THR A 242 -2.79 -7.31 16.15
N ARG A 243 -3.59 -6.33 15.71
CA ARG A 243 -5.04 -6.46 15.65
C ARG A 243 -5.55 -6.21 14.24
N VAL A 244 -6.49 -7.06 13.82
CA VAL A 244 -7.25 -6.88 12.59
C VAL A 244 -8.74 -6.92 12.88
N GLU A 245 -9.54 -6.30 12.01
CA GLU A 245 -11.00 -6.33 12.01
C GLU A 245 -11.48 -7.28 10.91
N LEU A 246 -12.39 -8.20 11.30
CA LEU A 246 -13.17 -9.05 10.41
C LEU A 246 -14.59 -8.50 10.35
N THR A 247 -15.12 -8.31 9.15
CA THR A 247 -16.55 -8.08 8.91
C THR A 247 -17.10 -9.25 8.09
N ALA A 248 -18.10 -9.94 8.61
CA ALA A 248 -18.74 -11.06 7.91
C ALA A 248 -20.25 -11.11 8.20
N ALA A 249 -20.98 -11.86 7.38
CA ALA A 249 -22.42 -11.98 7.50
C ALA A 249 -22.81 -12.85 8.70
N VAL A 250 -23.91 -12.48 9.37
CA VAL A 250 -24.63 -13.31 10.32
C VAL A 250 -25.82 -13.92 9.62
N ARG A 251 -25.90 -15.24 9.62
CA ARG A 251 -27.06 -15.96 9.13
C ARG A 251 -28.19 -15.81 10.13
N ARG A 252 -29.44 -15.70 9.68
CA ARG A 252 -30.64 -15.59 10.49
C ARG A 252 -31.74 -16.51 9.98
N THR A 253 -32.49 -17.09 10.85
CA THR A 253 -33.67 -17.91 10.47
C THR A 253 -34.85 -17.02 10.08
N ALA A 254 -34.90 -15.80 10.60
CA ALA A 254 -35.93 -14.82 10.27
C ALA A 254 -35.32 -13.44 9.99
N GLY A 255 -35.90 -12.73 9.02
CA GLY A 255 -35.45 -11.40 8.61
C GLY A 255 -34.24 -11.42 7.67
N SER A 256 -33.72 -10.22 7.34
CA SER A 256 -32.56 -10.08 6.48
C SER A 256 -31.27 -10.44 7.21
N PRO A 257 -30.29 -11.05 6.53
CA PRO A 257 -28.96 -11.26 7.09
C PRO A 257 -28.36 -9.95 7.62
N GLY A 258 -27.66 -10.03 8.74
CA GLY A 258 -26.88 -8.91 9.29
C GLY A 258 -25.40 -9.10 9.03
N ASN A 259 -24.60 -8.13 9.50
CA ASN A 259 -23.15 -8.26 9.52
C ASN A 259 -22.63 -8.02 10.93
N PHE A 260 -21.71 -8.88 11.37
CA PHE A 260 -20.94 -8.63 12.59
C PHE A 260 -19.59 -8.02 12.26
N LYS A 261 -19.02 -7.35 13.23
CA LYS A 261 -17.63 -6.91 13.22
C LYS A 261 -16.92 -7.49 14.44
N ALA A 262 -15.79 -8.10 14.20
CA ALA A 262 -14.96 -8.68 15.26
C ALA A 262 -13.51 -8.20 15.16
N TRP A 263 -12.89 -7.97 16.31
CA TRP A 263 -11.47 -7.77 16.42
C TRP A 263 -10.76 -9.08 16.76
N LEU A 264 -9.76 -9.43 15.96
CA LEU A 264 -8.83 -10.49 16.20
C LEU A 264 -7.53 -9.87 16.72
N THR A 265 -7.23 -10.06 18.02
CA THR A 265 -6.02 -9.53 18.64
C THR A 265 -5.05 -10.67 18.89
N PHE A 266 -3.92 -10.66 18.17
CA PHE A 266 -2.90 -11.69 18.25
C PHE A 266 -1.95 -11.46 19.42
N ASP A 267 -1.47 -12.57 19.99
CA ASP A 267 -0.48 -12.59 21.06
C ASP A 267 0.90 -12.09 20.59
N ALA A 268 1.83 -11.95 21.53
CA ALA A 268 3.19 -11.49 21.23
C ALA A 268 3.98 -12.47 20.33
N GLN A 269 3.62 -13.76 20.36
CA GLN A 269 4.19 -14.81 19.50
C GLN A 269 3.57 -14.81 18.11
N GLY A 270 2.45 -14.08 17.92
CA GLY A 270 1.77 -13.99 16.65
C GLY A 270 1.01 -15.26 16.22
N THR A 271 0.79 -16.17 17.17
CA THR A 271 0.22 -17.50 16.89
C THR A 271 -1.24 -17.60 17.29
N ASN A 272 -1.62 -17.15 18.50
CA ASN A 272 -2.99 -17.25 18.98
C ASN A 272 -3.65 -15.88 18.96
N CYS A 273 -4.96 -15.83 18.77
CA CYS A 273 -5.70 -14.60 18.90
C CYS A 273 -6.94 -14.76 19.78
N VAL A 274 -7.30 -13.67 20.43
CA VAL A 274 -8.59 -13.50 21.10
C VAL A 274 -9.51 -12.73 20.16
N ILE A 275 -10.75 -13.22 20.05
CA ILE A 275 -11.80 -12.60 19.24
C ILE A 275 -12.73 -11.85 20.17
N THR A 276 -12.94 -10.57 19.89
CA THR A 276 -13.84 -9.70 20.66
C THR A 276 -14.73 -8.90 19.72
N THR A 277 -15.87 -8.45 20.21
CA THR A 277 -16.76 -7.55 19.47
C THR A 277 -16.03 -6.27 19.09
N ALA A 278 -16.04 -5.90 17.81
CA ALA A 278 -15.51 -4.61 17.36
C ALA A 278 -16.52 -3.48 17.60
N PRO A 279 -16.08 -2.23 17.79
CA PRO A 279 -16.95 -1.08 17.91
C PRO A 279 -17.90 -0.95 16.71
N GLY A 280 -19.19 -0.67 16.99
CA GLY A 280 -20.21 -0.55 15.97
C GLY A 280 -20.71 -1.88 15.39
N SER A 281 -20.33 -3.03 15.97
CA SER A 281 -20.98 -4.31 15.68
C SER A 281 -22.34 -4.40 16.35
N ALA A 282 -23.36 -4.79 15.59
CA ALA A 282 -24.70 -5.04 16.13
C ALA A 282 -24.78 -6.37 16.89
N TYR A 283 -23.83 -7.28 16.67
CA TYR A 283 -23.83 -8.62 17.23
C TYR A 283 -22.62 -8.80 18.14
N PRO A 284 -22.80 -9.13 19.43
CA PRO A 284 -21.70 -9.56 20.29
C PRO A 284 -21.00 -10.80 19.74
N VAL A 285 -19.67 -10.74 19.72
CA VAL A 285 -18.80 -11.82 19.22
C VAL A 285 -17.70 -12.08 20.23
N THR A 286 -17.47 -13.35 20.57
CA THR A 286 -16.37 -13.77 21.46
C THR A 286 -15.81 -15.10 21.01
N GLY A 287 -14.49 -15.29 21.16
CA GLY A 287 -13.86 -16.55 20.78
C GLY A 287 -12.35 -16.47 20.77
N THR A 288 -11.75 -17.44 20.12
CA THR A 288 -10.30 -17.58 19.96
C THR A 288 -9.97 -18.00 18.53
N GLY A 289 -8.70 -17.84 18.16
CA GLY A 289 -8.22 -18.33 16.88
C GLY A 289 -6.73 -18.63 16.91
N LYS A 290 -6.27 -19.27 15.85
CA LYS A 290 -4.87 -19.67 15.68
C LYS A 290 -4.40 -19.33 14.28
N PHE A 291 -3.33 -18.58 14.18
CA PHE A 291 -2.59 -18.35 12.94
C PHE A 291 -1.57 -19.45 12.73
N SER A 292 -1.45 -19.93 11.50
CA SER A 292 -0.44 -20.88 11.08
C SER A 292 0.22 -20.38 9.80
N LYS A 293 1.53 -20.12 9.86
CA LYS A 293 2.32 -19.84 8.66
C LYS A 293 2.29 -21.07 7.76
N GLU A 294 1.98 -20.87 6.48
CA GLU A 294 1.91 -21.96 5.49
C GLU A 294 1.00 -23.13 5.91
N GLY A 295 -0.05 -22.84 6.68
CA GLY A 295 -0.92 -23.85 7.32
C GLY A 295 -1.85 -24.60 6.37
N ASP A 296 -1.98 -24.17 5.11
CA ASP A 296 -2.78 -24.85 4.08
C ASP A 296 -2.09 -24.73 2.72
N GLU A 297 -2.29 -25.73 1.87
CA GLU A 297 -1.75 -25.73 0.50
C GLU A 297 -2.88 -25.59 -0.52
N ARG A 298 -2.80 -24.57 -1.38
CA ARG A 298 -3.82 -24.31 -2.41
C ARG A 298 -3.16 -23.80 -3.70
N GLY A 299 -3.56 -24.42 -4.82
CA GLY A 299 -3.01 -24.08 -6.12
C GLY A 299 -1.50 -24.34 -6.23
N GLY A 300 -1.02 -25.42 -5.60
CA GLY A 300 0.42 -25.77 -5.56
C GLY A 300 1.26 -24.80 -4.72
N LYS A 301 0.63 -23.98 -3.85
CA LYS A 301 1.31 -23.00 -3.00
C LYS A 301 0.84 -23.12 -1.55
N LYS A 302 1.79 -23.16 -0.63
CA LYS A 302 1.52 -23.03 0.81
C LYS A 302 1.06 -21.63 1.15
N ARG A 303 0.04 -21.50 2.01
CA ARG A 303 -0.62 -20.25 2.34
C ARG A 303 -0.81 -20.10 3.84
N ASN A 304 -0.66 -18.89 4.32
CA ASN A 304 -0.98 -18.55 5.69
C ASN A 304 -2.46 -18.77 5.96
N THR A 305 -2.77 -19.31 7.13
CA THR A 305 -4.11 -19.74 7.50
C THR A 305 -4.45 -19.26 8.90
N ILE A 306 -5.70 -18.86 9.11
CA ILE A 306 -6.24 -18.54 10.45
C ILE A 306 -7.44 -19.44 10.68
N ILE A 307 -7.41 -20.21 11.77
CA ILE A 307 -8.54 -21.02 12.24
C ILE A 307 -9.19 -20.26 13.36
N LEU A 308 -10.50 -20.07 13.30
CA LEU A 308 -11.29 -19.32 14.27
C LEU A 308 -12.35 -20.24 14.89
N ASP A 309 -12.56 -20.13 16.20
CA ASP A 309 -13.64 -20.72 16.96
C ASP A 309 -14.31 -19.62 17.78
N TYR A 310 -15.55 -19.27 17.46
CA TYR A 310 -16.21 -18.13 18.06
C TYR A 310 -17.71 -18.27 18.13
N LYS A 311 -18.32 -17.47 19.01
CA LYS A 311 -19.76 -17.37 19.20
C LYS A 311 -20.24 -16.01 18.77
N ILE A 312 -21.43 -15.99 18.13
CA ILE A 312 -22.16 -14.77 17.82
C ILE A 312 -23.51 -14.84 18.54
N THR A 313 -23.95 -13.73 19.14
CA THR A 313 -25.27 -13.64 19.78
C THR A 313 -26.16 -12.69 18.98
N ASP A 314 -27.27 -13.19 18.47
CA ASP A 314 -28.39 -12.40 17.94
C ASP A 314 -29.52 -12.36 18.93
N SER A 315 -29.46 -11.43 19.88
CA SER A 315 -30.46 -11.28 20.93
C SER A 315 -31.85 -10.92 20.40
N ALA A 316 -31.91 -10.26 19.22
CA ALA A 316 -33.17 -9.85 18.62
C ALA A 316 -34.02 -11.05 18.16
N ASN A 317 -33.36 -12.13 17.72
CA ASN A 317 -33.98 -13.36 17.27
C ASN A 317 -33.88 -14.49 18.30
N GLY A 318 -33.20 -14.30 19.44
CA GLY A 318 -32.90 -15.36 20.39
C GLY A 318 -31.99 -16.45 19.79
N GLU A 319 -31.12 -16.08 18.87
CA GLU A 319 -30.25 -16.99 18.13
C GLU A 319 -28.80 -16.91 18.63
N PHE A 320 -28.16 -18.08 18.76
CA PHE A 320 -26.78 -18.22 19.23
C PHE A 320 -26.01 -19.09 18.24
N HIS A 321 -24.97 -18.53 17.67
CA HIS A 321 -24.13 -19.21 16.69
C HIS A 321 -22.85 -19.72 17.33
N GLN A 322 -22.50 -20.96 17.08
CA GLN A 322 -21.18 -21.52 17.33
C GLN A 322 -20.51 -21.72 15.96
N VAL A 323 -19.46 -20.95 15.71
CA VAL A 323 -18.84 -20.87 14.39
C VAL A 323 -17.40 -21.37 14.42
N ASN A 324 -17.06 -22.25 13.48
CA ASN A 324 -15.71 -22.71 13.25
C ASN A 324 -15.29 -22.36 11.82
N ASP A 325 -14.40 -21.41 11.68
CA ASP A 325 -13.97 -20.90 10.39
C ASP A 325 -12.51 -21.20 10.08
N THR A 326 -12.23 -21.34 8.81
CA THR A 326 -10.88 -21.38 8.25
C THR A 326 -10.74 -20.27 7.23
N LEU A 327 -9.82 -19.37 7.46
CA LEU A 327 -9.42 -18.30 6.56
C LEU A 327 -8.09 -18.65 5.94
N VAL A 328 -8.06 -18.83 4.61
CA VAL A 328 -6.82 -19.11 3.85
C VAL A 328 -6.43 -17.86 3.09
N MET A 329 -5.25 -17.32 3.35
CA MET A 329 -4.79 -16.07 2.74
C MET A 329 -4.75 -16.21 1.21
N ARG A 330 -5.46 -15.31 0.53
CA ARG A 330 -5.46 -15.19 -0.92
C ARG A 330 -4.41 -14.20 -1.39
N ASP A 331 -4.44 -13.00 -0.85
CA ASP A 331 -3.51 -11.91 -1.16
C ASP A 331 -3.45 -10.89 0.00
N ARG A 332 -2.41 -10.04 0.01
CA ARG A 332 -2.21 -9.01 1.02
C ARG A 332 -2.96 -7.70 0.74
N ALA A 333 -3.78 -7.66 -0.33
CA ALA A 333 -4.57 -6.49 -0.74
C ALA A 333 -3.75 -5.19 -0.88
N VAL A 334 -2.47 -5.30 -1.24
CA VAL A 334 -1.58 -4.14 -1.43
C VAL A 334 -1.82 -3.53 -2.79
N VAL A 335 -2.04 -2.22 -2.82
CA VAL A 335 -2.20 -1.43 -4.04
C VAL A 335 -1.35 -0.17 -3.95
N LEU A 336 -0.93 0.36 -5.09
CA LEU A 336 -0.31 1.68 -5.15
C LEU A 336 -1.37 2.73 -4.79
N GLU A 337 -1.09 3.53 -3.79
CA GLU A 337 -1.99 4.57 -3.31
C GLU A 337 -1.37 5.96 -3.49
N VAL A 338 -2.23 6.89 -3.88
CA VAL A 338 -1.97 8.33 -3.83
C VAL A 338 -3.13 8.98 -3.12
N PHE A 339 -2.92 10.10 -2.45
CA PHE A 339 -4.02 10.84 -1.86
C PHE A 339 -4.21 12.19 -2.55
N GLN A 340 -5.44 12.67 -2.54
CA GLN A 340 -5.73 14.03 -2.98
C GLN A 340 -5.86 14.92 -1.75
N PRO A 341 -4.94 15.88 -1.53
CA PRO A 341 -5.01 16.78 -0.41
C PRO A 341 -6.19 17.73 -0.58
N VAL A 342 -6.92 17.96 0.51
CA VAL A 342 -7.94 18.98 0.60
C VAL A 342 -7.44 20.04 1.58
N ILE A 343 -7.43 21.30 1.14
CA ILE A 343 -7.03 22.45 1.94
C ILE A 343 -8.29 23.20 2.38
N LYS A 344 -8.43 23.45 3.68
CA LYS A 344 -9.61 24.13 4.26
C LYS A 344 -9.23 25.38 5.04
#